data_a56fd0bf24b98abf8b433f4649fb90b9
#
_entry.id   a56fd0bf24b98abf8b433f4649fb90b9
#
_cell.length_a   1.000
_cell.length_b   1.000
_cell.length_c   1.000
_cell.angle_alpha   90.00
_cell.angle_beta   90.00
_cell.angle_gamma   90.00
#
_symmetry.space_group_name_H-M   'P 1'
#
loop_
_entity.id
_entity.type
_entity.pdbx_description
1 polymer ?
#
loop_
_entity_poly.entity_id
_entity_poly.type
_entity_poly.pdbx_seq_one_letter_code
_entity_poly.pdbx_strand_id
1 'polypeptide(L)'
;EDISREALEKQFQVNVFGWHELTNLVLPSMKERNIGRVVYISSVLGFVAMPFRGPYVASKFAIEGLVDTLRLELKQTKIKLSLVQPGPIESKFRQNAFLAFKENVDPSNSDYKREYKAMIERLNSDKNAQFTLAPESVLRCVLHALESKTPKNHYRVTFPTKLFGILCRILPSSWMDNILSRADKGDKD
;
A
#
# COMPACT_ATOMS: atom_id res chain seq x y z
N GLU A 1 6.41 13.80 -12.41
CA GLU A 1 7.32 14.11 -13.53
C GLU A 1 8.80 13.99 -13.16
N ASP A 2 9.16 14.26 -11.89
CA ASP A 2 10.56 14.21 -11.43
C ASP A 2 11.06 12.80 -11.12
N ILE A 3 10.25 11.77 -11.31
CA ILE A 3 10.64 10.37 -11.06
C ILE A 3 11.21 9.77 -12.33
N SER A 4 12.45 9.29 -12.25
CA SER A 4 13.07 8.58 -13.36
C SER A 4 12.42 7.22 -13.60
N ARG A 5 12.63 6.69 -14.81
CA ARG A 5 12.21 5.33 -15.18
C ARG A 5 12.85 4.30 -14.25
N GLU A 6 14.12 4.45 -13.95
CA GLU A 6 14.89 3.54 -13.09
C GLU A 6 14.32 3.48 -11.69
N ALA A 7 13.94 4.64 -11.11
CA ALA A 7 13.31 4.70 -9.78
C ALA A 7 11.95 3.99 -9.77
N LEU A 8 11.15 4.17 -10.84
CA LEU A 8 9.88 3.47 -10.99
C LEU A 8 10.09 1.95 -11.12
N GLU A 9 11.02 1.51 -11.99
CA GLU A 9 11.35 0.10 -12.18
C GLU A 9 11.84 -0.55 -10.88
N LYS A 10 12.73 0.11 -10.12
CA LYS A 10 13.22 -0.37 -8.82
C LYS A 10 12.07 -0.59 -7.83
N GLN A 11 11.10 0.33 -7.79
CA GLN A 11 9.91 0.19 -6.95
C GLN A 11 9.06 -1.02 -7.35
N PHE A 12 8.87 -1.25 -8.65
CA PHE A 12 8.12 -2.38 -9.18
C PHE A 12 8.86 -3.71 -8.98
N GLN A 13 10.18 -3.75 -9.15
CA GLN A 13 10.99 -4.95 -8.90
C GLN A 13 10.75 -5.49 -7.50
N VAL A 14 10.77 -4.62 -6.48
CA VAL A 14 10.59 -5.03 -5.09
C VAL A 14 9.12 -5.33 -4.77
N ASN A 15 8.22 -4.43 -5.11
CA ASN A 15 6.83 -4.49 -4.62
C ASN A 15 5.90 -5.34 -5.48
N VAL A 16 6.24 -5.59 -6.74
CA VAL A 16 5.35 -6.28 -7.69
C VAL A 16 6.00 -7.57 -8.19
N PHE A 17 7.13 -7.47 -8.86
CA PHE A 17 7.73 -8.63 -9.54
C PHE A 17 8.26 -9.66 -8.54
N GLY A 18 8.97 -9.23 -7.49
CA GLY A 18 9.45 -10.14 -6.45
C GLY A 18 8.33 -10.86 -5.71
N TRP A 19 7.20 -10.19 -5.46
CA TRP A 19 6.04 -10.82 -4.83
C TRP A 19 5.33 -11.78 -5.78
N HIS A 20 5.24 -11.42 -7.06
CA HIS A 20 4.70 -12.29 -8.09
C HIS A 20 5.53 -13.57 -8.24
N GLU A 21 6.86 -13.43 -8.36
CA GLU A 21 7.78 -14.57 -8.45
C GLU A 21 7.67 -15.48 -7.23
N LEU A 22 7.70 -14.92 -6.01
CA LEU A 22 7.54 -15.71 -4.79
C LEU A 22 6.22 -16.47 -4.78
N THR A 23 5.13 -15.84 -5.22
CA THR A 23 3.83 -16.48 -5.32
C THR A 23 3.86 -17.64 -6.30
N ASN A 24 4.47 -17.46 -7.48
CA ASN A 24 4.59 -18.50 -8.49
C ASN A 24 5.44 -19.70 -8.01
N LEU A 25 6.43 -19.46 -7.17
CA LEU A 25 7.26 -20.52 -6.58
C LEU A 25 6.52 -21.36 -5.53
N VAL A 26 5.65 -20.75 -4.73
CA VAL A 26 4.95 -21.47 -3.64
C VAL A 26 3.60 -22.06 -4.08
N LEU A 27 2.97 -21.48 -5.09
CA LEU A 27 1.62 -21.85 -5.53
C LEU A 27 1.47 -23.27 -6.06
N PRO A 28 2.41 -23.86 -6.84
CA PRO A 28 2.31 -25.23 -7.32
C PRO A 28 2.14 -26.24 -6.19
N SER A 29 2.97 -26.16 -5.16
CA SER A 29 2.89 -27.01 -3.98
C SER A 29 1.57 -26.84 -3.19
N MET A 30 1.04 -25.61 -3.14
CA MET A 30 -0.27 -25.34 -2.54
C MET A 30 -1.42 -25.95 -3.39
N LYS A 31 -1.32 -25.88 -4.72
CA LYS A 31 -2.30 -26.50 -5.64
C LYS A 31 -2.30 -28.02 -5.53
N GLU A 32 -1.14 -28.66 -5.49
CA GLU A 32 -0.99 -30.10 -5.33
C GLU A 32 -1.69 -30.60 -4.06
N ARG A 33 -1.49 -29.93 -2.94
CA ARG A 33 -2.13 -30.24 -1.65
C ARG A 33 -3.56 -29.72 -1.54
N ASN A 34 -4.00 -28.93 -2.49
CA ASN A 34 -5.29 -28.19 -2.48
C ASN A 34 -5.51 -27.41 -1.18
N ILE A 35 -4.46 -26.88 -0.57
CA ILE A 35 -4.51 -26.06 0.63
C ILE A 35 -3.35 -25.06 0.65
N GLY A 36 -3.62 -23.81 1.01
CA GLY A 36 -2.59 -22.78 1.12
C GLY A 36 -3.13 -21.46 1.66
N ARG A 37 -2.23 -20.65 2.20
CA ARG A 37 -2.50 -19.29 2.66
C ARG A 37 -1.40 -18.37 2.17
N VAL A 38 -1.78 -17.32 1.47
CA VAL A 38 -0.84 -16.23 1.10
C VAL A 38 -1.43 -14.92 1.60
N VAL A 39 -0.64 -14.17 2.34
CA VAL A 39 -1.03 -12.88 2.91
C VAL A 39 -0.10 -11.81 2.34
N TYR A 40 -0.65 -10.88 1.59
CA TYR A 40 0.08 -9.76 1.01
C TYR A 40 -0.10 -8.52 1.88
N ILE A 41 1.00 -7.85 2.21
CA ILE A 41 0.96 -6.58 2.92
C ILE A 41 0.89 -5.44 1.90
N SER A 42 -0.32 -5.03 1.58
CA SER A 42 -0.59 -3.89 0.71
C SER A 42 -0.55 -2.56 1.49
N SER A 43 -1.45 -1.64 1.22
CA SER A 43 -1.56 -0.33 1.86
C SER A 43 -2.94 0.27 1.58
N VAL A 44 -3.35 1.29 2.33
CA VAL A 44 -4.41 2.21 1.91
C VAL A 44 -4.11 2.79 0.53
N LEU A 45 -2.82 3.00 0.21
CA LEU A 45 -2.34 3.47 -1.09
C LEU A 45 -2.37 2.39 -2.18
N GLY A 46 -2.94 1.22 -1.93
CA GLY A 46 -3.27 0.22 -2.94
C GLY A 46 -4.63 0.43 -3.60
N PHE A 47 -5.46 1.34 -3.08
CA PHE A 47 -6.76 1.69 -3.66
C PHE A 47 -7.12 3.18 -3.52
N VAL A 48 -6.21 3.99 -2.96
CA VAL A 48 -6.29 5.45 -2.84
C VAL A 48 -5.00 6.05 -3.39
N ALA A 49 -5.10 7.05 -4.26
CA ALA A 49 -3.95 7.80 -4.74
C ALA A 49 -3.67 9.00 -3.83
N MET A 50 -2.39 9.33 -3.66
CA MET A 50 -1.96 10.55 -2.98
C MET A 50 -0.83 11.23 -3.76
N PRO A 51 -0.76 12.57 -3.77
CA PRO A 51 0.28 13.31 -4.49
C PRO A 51 1.69 12.90 -4.05
N PHE A 52 2.64 13.03 -4.95
CA PHE A 52 4.09 12.82 -4.73
C PHE A 52 4.49 11.42 -4.23
N ARG A 53 3.62 10.40 -4.47
CA ARG A 53 3.85 8.99 -4.09
C ARG A 53 3.60 8.04 -5.26
N GLY A 54 3.67 8.54 -6.50
CA GLY A 54 3.29 7.82 -7.72
C GLY A 54 3.84 6.40 -7.82
N PRO A 55 5.17 6.17 -7.75
CA PRO A 55 5.74 4.84 -7.86
C PRO A 55 5.21 3.85 -6.82
N TYR A 56 5.13 4.27 -5.57
CA TYR A 56 4.61 3.43 -4.50
C TYR A 56 3.12 3.13 -4.68
N VAL A 57 2.31 4.16 -4.96
CA VAL A 57 0.87 4.02 -5.24
C VAL A 57 0.67 3.03 -6.39
N ALA A 58 1.31 3.27 -7.54
CA ALA A 58 1.18 2.40 -8.72
C ALA A 58 1.56 0.95 -8.41
N SER A 59 2.65 0.72 -7.66
CA SER A 59 3.06 -0.64 -7.27
C SER A 59 2.04 -1.33 -6.35
N LYS A 60 1.42 -0.60 -5.42
CA LYS A 60 0.41 -1.17 -4.53
C LYS A 60 -0.92 -1.43 -5.24
N PHE A 61 -1.35 -0.56 -6.15
CA PHE A 61 -2.49 -0.83 -7.03
C PHE A 61 -2.25 -2.07 -7.90
N ALA A 62 -1.04 -2.23 -8.47
CA ALA A 62 -0.70 -3.40 -9.26
C ALA A 62 -0.83 -4.70 -8.46
N ILE A 63 -0.34 -4.74 -7.23
CA ILE A 63 -0.47 -5.91 -6.34
C ILE A 63 -1.94 -6.20 -5.98
N GLU A 64 -2.75 -5.18 -5.67
CA GLU A 64 -4.18 -5.38 -5.41
C GLU A 64 -4.86 -6.06 -6.61
N GLY A 65 -4.62 -5.56 -7.83
CA GLY A 65 -5.19 -6.14 -9.05
C GLY A 65 -4.72 -7.58 -9.31
N LEU A 66 -3.41 -7.84 -9.19
CA LEU A 66 -2.86 -9.19 -9.38
C LEU A 66 -3.42 -10.20 -8.39
N VAL A 67 -3.49 -9.84 -7.10
CA VAL A 67 -3.99 -10.72 -6.04
C VAL A 67 -5.49 -10.96 -6.18
N ASP A 68 -6.27 -9.93 -6.50
CA ASP A 68 -7.71 -10.07 -6.72
C ASP A 68 -8.01 -10.96 -7.92
N THR A 69 -7.24 -10.85 -9.01
CA THR A 69 -7.35 -11.72 -10.19
C THR A 69 -7.02 -13.17 -9.83
N LEU A 70 -5.86 -13.39 -9.21
CA LEU A 70 -5.41 -14.73 -8.81
C LEU A 70 -6.39 -15.40 -7.82
N ARG A 71 -7.01 -14.63 -6.95
CA ARG A 71 -8.04 -15.12 -6.02
C ARG A 71 -9.29 -15.65 -6.76
N LEU A 72 -9.67 -14.99 -7.85
CA LEU A 72 -10.78 -15.46 -8.70
C LEU A 72 -10.42 -16.75 -9.44
N GLU A 73 -9.20 -16.86 -9.96
CA GLU A 73 -8.68 -18.06 -10.62
C GLU A 73 -8.60 -19.26 -9.67
N LEU A 74 -8.27 -19.01 -8.38
CA LEU A 74 -8.17 -20.05 -7.36
C LEU A 74 -9.49 -20.36 -6.65
N LYS A 75 -10.63 -19.80 -7.10
CA LYS A 75 -11.94 -19.92 -6.42
C LYS A 75 -12.37 -21.36 -6.17
N GLN A 76 -12.02 -22.31 -7.05
CA GLN A 76 -12.37 -23.73 -6.94
C GLN A 76 -11.41 -24.52 -6.02
N THR A 77 -10.43 -23.87 -5.42
CA THR A 77 -9.45 -24.47 -4.53
C THR A 77 -9.69 -24.10 -3.06
N LYS A 78 -9.01 -24.80 -2.15
CA LYS A 78 -8.95 -24.41 -0.73
C LYS A 78 -7.83 -23.40 -0.43
N ILE A 79 -7.13 -22.92 -1.44
CA ILE A 79 -6.10 -21.87 -1.28
C ILE A 79 -6.80 -20.54 -1.04
N LYS A 80 -6.34 -19.77 -0.05
CA LYS A 80 -6.90 -18.47 0.30
C LYS A 80 -5.83 -17.38 0.20
N LEU A 81 -6.16 -16.30 -0.49
CA LEU A 81 -5.32 -15.12 -0.64
C LEU A 81 -5.97 -13.96 0.11
N SER A 82 -5.18 -13.25 0.89
CA SER A 82 -5.65 -12.10 1.67
C SER A 82 -4.73 -10.90 1.48
N LEU A 83 -5.32 -9.73 1.34
CA LEU A 83 -4.65 -8.44 1.30
C LEU A 83 -4.83 -7.73 2.65
N VAL A 84 -3.74 -7.46 3.34
CA VAL A 84 -3.75 -6.58 4.52
C VAL A 84 -3.41 -5.17 4.04
N GLN A 85 -4.29 -4.23 4.33
CA GLN A 85 -4.25 -2.84 3.86
C GLN A 85 -4.04 -1.90 5.05
N PRO A 86 -2.79 -1.69 5.53
CA PRO A 86 -2.50 -0.74 6.57
C PRO A 86 -2.70 0.70 6.07
N GLY A 87 -3.12 1.58 6.97
CA GLY A 87 -2.93 3.01 6.86
C GLY A 87 -1.68 3.44 7.64
N PRO A 88 -1.72 4.54 8.41
CA PRO A 88 -0.60 4.95 9.25
C PRO A 88 -0.31 3.89 10.33
N ILE A 89 0.93 3.36 10.33
CA ILE A 89 1.44 2.39 11.32
C ILE A 89 2.82 2.87 11.78
N GLU A 90 3.10 2.73 13.07
CA GLU A 90 4.43 2.98 13.64
C GLU A 90 5.46 2.05 13.01
N SER A 91 6.40 2.62 12.25
CA SER A 91 7.42 1.85 11.54
C SER A 91 8.52 2.76 10.99
N LYS A 92 9.58 2.17 10.50
CA LYS A 92 10.66 2.89 9.79
C LYS A 92 10.27 3.34 8.37
N PHE A 93 8.98 3.22 7.99
CA PHE A 93 8.53 3.52 6.63
C PHE A 93 8.84 4.97 6.22
N ARG A 94 8.62 5.96 7.11
CA ARG A 94 8.91 7.37 6.81
C ARG A 94 10.39 7.61 6.59
N GLN A 95 11.26 7.03 7.42
CA GLN A 95 12.70 7.14 7.29
C GLN A 95 13.18 6.54 5.96
N ASN A 96 12.68 5.34 5.62
CA ASN A 96 13.01 4.68 4.36
C ASN A 96 12.48 5.48 3.15
N ALA A 97 11.27 6.03 3.23
CA ALA A 97 10.70 6.90 2.20
C ALA A 97 11.53 8.18 1.99
N PHE A 98 12.05 8.76 3.07
CA PHE A 98 12.92 9.94 3.00
C PHE A 98 14.26 9.62 2.32
N LEU A 99 14.88 8.49 2.66
CA LEU A 99 16.12 8.04 2.01
C LEU A 99 15.89 7.80 0.52
N ALA A 100 14.82 7.10 0.17
CA ALA A 100 14.47 6.83 -1.23
C ALA A 100 14.16 8.13 -2.00
N PHE A 101 13.51 9.12 -1.37
CA PHE A 101 13.28 10.41 -1.96
C PHE A 101 14.60 11.13 -2.28
N LYS A 102 15.52 11.22 -1.32
CA LYS A 102 16.84 11.84 -1.50
C LYS A 102 17.68 11.19 -2.59
N GLU A 103 17.56 9.87 -2.74
CA GLU A 103 18.29 9.12 -3.77
C GLU A 103 17.75 9.37 -5.19
N ASN A 104 16.44 9.61 -5.33
CA ASN A 104 15.77 9.52 -6.63
C ASN A 104 15.14 10.84 -7.12
N VAL A 105 15.11 11.91 -6.31
CA VAL A 105 14.48 13.18 -6.67
C VAL A 105 15.41 14.34 -6.34
N ASP A 106 15.67 15.19 -7.36
CA ASP A 106 16.32 16.49 -7.17
C ASP A 106 15.27 17.61 -7.15
N PRO A 107 14.94 18.16 -5.97
CA PRO A 107 13.94 19.21 -5.88
C PRO A 107 14.39 20.57 -6.46
N SER A 108 15.70 20.76 -6.74
CA SER A 108 16.25 22.06 -7.12
C SER A 108 15.77 22.55 -8.49
N ASN A 109 15.46 21.60 -9.39
CA ASN A 109 15.02 21.87 -10.76
C ASN A 109 13.54 21.56 -11.01
N SER A 110 12.78 21.19 -9.97
CA SER A 110 11.36 20.84 -10.07
C SER A 110 10.44 22.06 -9.99
N ASP A 111 9.29 22.00 -10.63
CA ASP A 111 8.21 22.98 -10.45
C ASP A 111 7.51 22.81 -9.08
N TYR A 112 7.73 21.70 -8.40
CA TYR A 112 7.13 21.34 -7.09
C TYR A 112 8.05 21.58 -5.88
N LYS A 113 8.97 22.54 -5.96
CA LYS A 113 9.94 22.85 -4.88
C LYS A 113 9.29 23.05 -3.51
N ARG A 114 8.15 23.77 -3.50
CA ARG A 114 7.41 24.07 -2.26
C ARG A 114 6.78 22.82 -1.66
N GLU A 115 6.18 21.99 -2.50
CA GLU A 115 5.53 20.75 -2.11
C GLU A 115 6.54 19.73 -1.59
N TYR A 116 7.69 19.61 -2.26
CA TYR A 116 8.78 18.76 -1.81
C TYR A 116 9.38 19.21 -0.49
N LYS A 117 9.53 20.52 -0.29
CA LYS A 117 9.98 21.05 1.01
C LYS A 117 9.02 20.61 2.13
N ALA A 118 7.72 20.80 1.93
CA ALA A 118 6.70 20.39 2.90
C ALA A 118 6.68 18.88 3.15
N MET A 119 6.89 18.08 2.09
CA MET A 119 6.99 16.62 2.20
C MET A 119 8.23 16.19 3.01
N ILE A 120 9.39 16.81 2.75
CA ILE A 120 10.63 16.56 3.48
C ILE A 120 10.45 16.88 4.98
N GLU A 121 9.87 18.04 5.30
CA GLU A 121 9.58 18.44 6.68
C GLU A 121 8.69 17.39 7.38
N ARG A 122 7.65 16.91 6.71
CA ARG A 122 6.76 15.88 7.22
C ARG A 122 7.48 14.53 7.42
N LEU A 123 8.32 14.11 6.47
CA LEU A 123 9.05 12.84 6.55
C LEU A 123 10.09 12.84 7.69
N ASN A 124 10.66 14.00 8.00
CA ASN A 124 11.62 14.20 9.09
C ASN A 124 10.96 14.51 10.45
N SER A 125 9.63 14.70 10.48
CA SER A 125 8.93 14.99 11.73
C SER A 125 8.80 13.73 12.58
N ASP A 126 9.10 13.86 13.88
CA ASP A 126 8.88 12.80 14.87
C ASP A 126 7.39 12.63 15.25
N LYS A 127 6.52 13.53 14.79
CA LYS A 127 5.09 13.43 15.06
C LYS A 127 4.46 12.30 14.26
N ASN A 128 3.77 11.41 14.96
CA ASN A 128 2.96 10.41 14.29
C ASN A 128 1.80 11.07 13.53
N ALA A 129 1.46 10.52 12.37
CA ALA A 129 0.25 10.93 11.65
C ALA A 129 -1.00 10.62 12.50
N GLN A 130 -2.05 11.39 12.30
CA GLN A 130 -3.34 11.13 12.94
C GLN A 130 -3.80 9.69 12.64
N PHE A 131 -4.39 9.02 13.63
CA PHE A 131 -4.83 7.61 13.56
C PHE A 131 -3.69 6.59 13.34
N THR A 132 -2.44 6.93 13.63
CA THR A 132 -1.35 5.95 13.63
C THR A 132 -1.61 4.87 14.68
N LEU A 133 -1.46 3.62 14.27
CA LEU A 133 -1.61 2.45 15.15
C LEU A 133 -0.26 1.73 15.30
N ALA A 134 -0.13 0.98 16.40
CA ALA A 134 1.01 0.11 16.64
C ALA A 134 1.02 -1.10 15.66
N PRO A 135 2.22 -1.69 15.37
CA PRO A 135 2.39 -2.83 14.45
C PRO A 135 1.51 -4.04 14.77
N GLU A 136 1.15 -4.24 16.04
CA GLU A 136 0.29 -5.33 16.52
C GLU A 136 -1.10 -5.30 15.88
N SER A 137 -1.55 -4.14 15.42
CA SER A 137 -2.81 -4.01 14.68
C SER A 137 -2.77 -4.72 13.32
N VAL A 138 -1.61 -4.70 12.66
CA VAL A 138 -1.35 -5.46 11.43
C VAL A 138 -1.18 -6.94 11.73
N LEU A 139 -0.41 -7.28 12.77
CA LEU A 139 -0.18 -8.66 13.20
C LEU A 139 -1.49 -9.40 13.45
N ARG A 140 -2.45 -8.79 14.18
CA ARG A 140 -3.78 -9.40 14.39
C ARG A 140 -4.50 -9.73 13.09
N CYS A 141 -4.37 -8.89 12.06
CA CYS A 141 -4.98 -9.15 10.76
C CYS A 141 -4.29 -10.30 10.03
N VAL A 142 -2.96 -10.36 10.10
CA VAL A 142 -2.15 -11.46 9.51
C VAL A 142 -2.50 -12.79 10.18
N LEU A 143 -2.52 -12.84 11.51
CA LEU A 143 -2.88 -14.06 12.25
C LEU A 143 -4.30 -14.53 11.87
N HIS A 144 -5.28 -13.63 11.85
CA HIS A 144 -6.62 -14.00 11.42
C HIS A 144 -6.67 -14.52 9.97
N ALA A 145 -5.89 -13.91 9.06
CA ALA A 145 -5.81 -14.38 7.66
C ALA A 145 -5.19 -15.77 7.53
N LEU A 146 -4.23 -16.11 8.39
CA LEU A 146 -3.54 -17.40 8.39
C LEU A 146 -4.35 -18.50 9.10
N GLU A 147 -5.05 -18.21 10.19
CA GLU A 147 -5.63 -19.21 11.09
C GLU A 147 -7.14 -19.38 10.92
N SER A 148 -7.86 -18.32 10.49
CA SER A 148 -9.32 -18.37 10.37
C SER A 148 -9.80 -19.37 9.34
N LYS A 149 -10.89 -20.09 9.64
CA LYS A 149 -11.60 -20.94 8.67
C LYS A 149 -12.18 -20.13 7.50
N THR A 150 -12.53 -18.85 7.76
CA THR A 150 -13.13 -17.92 6.81
C THR A 150 -12.36 -16.60 6.77
N PRO A 151 -11.12 -16.58 6.24
CA PRO A 151 -10.35 -15.34 6.17
C PRO A 151 -11.02 -14.34 5.25
N LYS A 152 -10.84 -13.05 5.56
CA LYS A 152 -11.31 -11.97 4.69
C LYS A 152 -10.37 -11.82 3.49
N ASN A 153 -10.91 -11.39 2.35
CA ASN A 153 -10.11 -11.05 1.18
C ASN A 153 -9.26 -9.79 1.43
N HIS A 154 -9.85 -8.78 2.11
CA HIS A 154 -9.21 -7.51 2.43
C HIS A 154 -9.35 -7.20 3.92
N TYR A 155 -8.22 -6.86 4.56
CA TYR A 155 -8.14 -6.42 5.96
C TYR A 155 -7.74 -4.95 6.02
N ARG A 156 -8.70 -4.05 6.15
CA ARG A 156 -8.47 -2.63 6.33
C ARG A 156 -8.15 -2.34 7.78
N VAL A 157 -6.89 -1.99 8.08
CA VAL A 157 -6.39 -1.98 9.45
C VAL A 157 -6.80 -0.72 10.21
N THR A 158 -6.51 0.48 9.68
CA THR A 158 -6.76 1.75 10.38
C THR A 158 -8.13 2.34 10.06
N PHE A 159 -8.58 3.31 10.87
CA PHE A 159 -9.83 4.03 10.60
C PHE A 159 -9.83 4.71 9.22
N PRO A 160 -8.78 5.49 8.82
CA PRO A 160 -8.77 6.09 7.49
C PRO A 160 -8.87 5.06 6.35
N THR A 161 -8.20 3.90 6.50
CA THR A 161 -8.27 2.84 5.49
C THR A 161 -9.69 2.28 5.34
N LYS A 162 -10.41 2.12 6.45
CA LYS A 162 -11.82 1.67 6.41
C LYS A 162 -12.72 2.72 5.76
N LEU A 163 -12.54 3.98 6.15
CA LEU A 163 -13.32 5.10 5.63
C LEU A 163 -13.12 5.25 4.12
N PHE A 164 -11.87 5.38 3.66
CA PHE A 164 -11.57 5.51 2.23
C PHE A 164 -12.02 4.29 1.42
N GLY A 165 -11.93 3.10 1.99
CA GLY A 165 -12.43 1.90 1.34
C GLY A 165 -13.96 1.88 1.11
N ILE A 166 -14.72 2.71 1.82
CA ILE A 166 -16.14 2.96 1.58
C ILE A 166 -16.29 4.11 0.58
N LEU A 167 -15.63 5.24 0.84
CA LEU A 167 -15.76 6.45 0.04
C LEU A 167 -15.42 6.22 -1.44
N CYS A 168 -14.33 5.50 -1.75
CA CYS A 168 -13.93 5.17 -3.12
C CYS A 168 -14.97 4.35 -3.91
N ARG A 169 -15.94 3.74 -3.23
CA ARG A 169 -17.00 2.95 -3.87
C ARG A 169 -18.30 3.73 -4.08
N ILE A 170 -18.46 4.85 -3.39
CA ILE A 170 -19.72 5.60 -3.37
C ILE A 170 -19.55 6.96 -4.04
N LEU A 171 -18.38 7.60 -3.90
CA LEU A 171 -18.14 8.94 -4.38
C LEU A 171 -17.59 8.95 -5.82
N PRO A 172 -17.99 9.91 -6.63
CA PRO A 172 -17.34 10.20 -7.90
C PRO A 172 -15.85 10.53 -7.71
N SER A 173 -15.01 10.22 -8.70
CA SER A 173 -13.56 10.46 -8.64
C SER A 173 -13.21 11.91 -8.35
N SER A 174 -13.92 12.88 -8.94
CA SER A 174 -13.69 14.32 -8.70
C SER A 174 -13.89 14.74 -7.25
N TRP A 175 -14.81 14.09 -6.53
CA TRP A 175 -15.03 14.36 -5.10
C TRP A 175 -13.92 13.73 -4.27
N MET A 176 -13.49 12.52 -4.65
CA MET A 176 -12.35 11.85 -4.03
C MET A 176 -11.07 12.68 -4.18
N ASP A 177 -10.80 13.22 -5.38
CA ASP A 177 -9.63 14.06 -5.64
C ASP A 177 -9.60 15.30 -4.72
N ASN A 178 -10.76 15.95 -4.53
CA ASN A 178 -10.88 17.08 -3.60
C ASN A 178 -10.62 16.69 -2.13
N ILE A 179 -11.09 15.53 -1.70
CA ILE A 179 -10.87 15.02 -0.34
C ILE A 179 -9.39 14.68 -0.15
N LEU A 180 -8.80 13.95 -1.09
CA LEU A 180 -7.42 13.47 -0.99
C LEU A 180 -6.40 14.59 -1.07
N SER A 181 -6.63 15.60 -1.91
CA SER A 181 -5.78 16.79 -1.98
C SER A 181 -5.79 17.62 -0.69
N ARG A 182 -6.89 17.60 0.06
CA ARG A 182 -6.99 18.25 1.38
C ARG A 182 -6.38 17.40 2.49
N ALA A 183 -6.57 16.08 2.44
CA ALA A 183 -6.01 15.16 3.43
C ALA A 183 -4.47 15.19 3.45
N ASP A 184 -3.81 15.39 2.31
CA ASP A 184 -2.35 15.54 2.25
C ASP A 184 -1.87 16.88 2.86
N LYS A 185 -2.73 17.91 2.89
CA LYS A 185 -2.45 19.23 3.51
C LYS A 185 -2.76 19.27 5.01
N GLY A 186 -3.65 18.42 5.51
CA GLY A 186 -4.14 18.43 6.88
C GLY A 186 -3.17 17.87 7.93
N ASP A 187 -2.03 17.35 7.54
CA ASP A 187 -0.93 16.97 8.45
C ASP A 187 -0.09 18.21 8.93
N LYS A 188 -0.57 19.43 8.67
CA LYS A 188 0.17 20.69 8.93
C LYS A 188 -0.26 21.46 10.18
N ASP A 189 -1.31 21.02 10.91
CA ASP A 189 -1.78 21.65 12.15
C ASP A 189 -1.37 20.86 13.40
#